data_4aeb7cdca28c1be4b863c12ef3f0b942
#
_entry.id   4aeb7cdca28c1be4b863c12ef3f0b942
#
_cell.length_a   1.000
_cell.length_b   1.000
_cell.length_c   1.000
_cell.angle_alpha   90.00
_cell.angle_beta   90.00
_cell.angle_gamma   90.00
#
_symmetry.space_group_name_H-M   'P 1'
#
loop_
_entity.id
_entity.type
_entity.pdbx_description
1 polymer ?
#
loop_
_entity_poly.entity_id
_entity_poly.type
_entity_poly.pdbx_seq_one_letter_code
_entity_poly.pdbx_strand_id
1 'polypeptide(L)'
;MLSDENKSLCWDVLAKYGTRNQRRMIIEECSELQKAVCKLFREPDSNEYYRNYIEELVDVIVMAQEMLLDENISMDDVNGMAREKLLRALEDDGHVCTGG
;
A
#
# COMPACT_ATOMS: atom_id res chain seq x y z
N MET A 1 9.88 3.70 -5.17
CA MET A 1 8.52 3.42 -5.59
C MET A 1 7.84 4.64 -6.19
N LEU A 2 7.62 5.70 -5.45
CA LEU A 2 7.09 6.92 -6.02
C LEU A 2 8.21 7.77 -6.62
N SER A 3 7.86 8.61 -7.62
CA SER A 3 8.79 9.56 -8.22
C SER A 3 9.27 10.59 -7.19
N ASP A 4 10.36 11.27 -7.48
CA ASP A 4 10.89 12.33 -6.60
C ASP A 4 9.87 13.45 -6.42
N GLU A 5 9.15 13.81 -7.49
CA GLU A 5 8.10 14.80 -7.42
C GLU A 5 6.98 14.37 -6.45
N ASN A 6 6.52 13.13 -6.57
CA ASN A 6 5.47 12.62 -5.69
C ASN A 6 5.96 12.49 -4.25
N LYS A 7 7.22 12.12 -4.03
CA LYS A 7 7.80 12.11 -2.68
C LYS A 7 7.79 13.50 -2.06
N SER A 8 8.13 14.52 -2.85
CA SER A 8 8.07 15.90 -2.39
C SER A 8 6.66 16.30 -1.98
N LEU A 9 5.66 15.88 -2.77
CA LEU A 9 4.26 16.11 -2.43
C LEU A 9 3.85 15.38 -1.16
N CYS A 10 4.39 14.18 -0.92
CA CYS A 10 4.17 13.46 0.34
C CYS A 10 4.65 14.27 1.54
N TRP A 11 5.83 14.89 1.45
CA TRP A 11 6.33 15.77 2.50
C TRP A 11 5.39 16.95 2.75
N ASP A 12 4.83 17.52 1.69
CA ASP A 12 3.88 18.63 1.80
C ASP A 12 2.61 18.21 2.52
N VAL A 13 2.12 17.01 2.23
CA VAL A 13 0.94 16.45 2.90
C VAL A 13 1.23 16.19 4.39
N LEU A 14 2.38 15.61 4.70
CA LEU A 14 2.81 15.39 6.08
C LEU A 14 2.90 16.70 6.86
N ALA A 15 3.44 17.74 6.24
CA ALA A 15 3.54 19.06 6.87
C ALA A 15 2.17 19.68 7.12
N LYS A 16 1.23 19.46 6.21
CA LYS A 16 -0.11 20.04 6.30
C LYS A 16 -0.98 19.35 7.36
N TYR A 17 -0.98 18.03 7.39
CA TYR A 17 -1.91 17.25 8.22
C TYR A 17 -1.28 16.64 9.47
N GLY A 18 0.04 16.52 9.49
CA GLY A 18 0.79 15.94 10.61
C GLY A 18 0.92 14.43 10.52
N THR A 19 2.05 13.93 11.00
CA THR A 19 2.39 12.50 10.96
C THR A 19 1.35 11.62 11.65
N ARG A 20 0.87 12.06 12.82
CA ARG A 20 -0.09 11.27 13.61
C ARG A 20 -1.39 11.06 12.83
N ASN A 21 -1.91 12.11 12.20
CA ASN A 21 -3.13 12.01 11.41
C ASN A 21 -2.92 11.12 10.19
N GLN A 22 -1.79 11.27 9.49
CA GLN A 22 -1.49 10.45 8.32
C GLN A 22 -1.28 8.99 8.70
N ARG A 23 -0.66 8.70 9.84
CA ARG A 23 -0.55 7.33 10.34
C ARG A 23 -1.92 6.71 10.62
N ARG A 24 -2.83 7.50 11.17
CA ARG A 24 -4.20 7.06 11.44
C ARG A 24 -4.95 6.78 10.14
N MET A 25 -4.70 7.58 9.09
CA MET A 25 -5.33 7.40 7.80
C MET A 25 -5.00 6.05 7.15
N ILE A 26 -3.87 5.44 7.50
CA ILE A 26 -3.54 4.10 7.00
C ILE A 26 -4.64 3.10 7.35
N ILE A 27 -5.19 3.19 8.55
CA ILE A 27 -6.25 2.29 9.01
C ILE A 27 -7.46 2.43 8.10
N GLU A 28 -7.86 3.67 7.77
CA GLU A 28 -9.00 3.92 6.89
C GLU A 28 -8.75 3.43 5.48
N GLU A 29 -7.57 3.74 4.93
CA GLU A 29 -7.25 3.35 3.55
C GLU A 29 -7.15 1.83 3.41
N CYS A 30 -6.59 1.13 4.40
CA CYS A 30 -6.57 -0.33 4.39
C CYS A 30 -7.97 -0.91 4.47
N SER A 31 -8.85 -0.31 5.26
CA SER A 31 -10.24 -0.71 5.35
C SER A 31 -10.97 -0.53 4.02
N GLU A 32 -10.75 0.60 3.36
CA GLU A 32 -11.34 0.86 2.05
C GLU A 32 -10.82 -0.12 0.99
N LEU A 33 -9.54 -0.46 1.04
CA LEU A 33 -8.97 -1.46 0.14
C LEU A 33 -9.61 -2.83 0.36
N GLN A 34 -9.80 -3.24 1.61
CA GLN A 34 -10.47 -4.50 1.92
C GLN A 34 -11.87 -4.56 1.33
N LYS A 35 -12.63 -3.47 1.48
CA LYS A 35 -13.98 -3.37 0.89
C LYS A 35 -13.94 -3.48 -0.62
N ALA A 36 -12.99 -2.79 -1.26
CA ALA A 36 -12.85 -2.80 -2.71
C ALA A 36 -12.53 -4.20 -3.23
N VAL A 37 -11.66 -4.93 -2.55
CA VAL A 37 -11.31 -6.31 -2.90
C VAL A 37 -12.54 -7.21 -2.78
N CYS A 38 -13.29 -7.10 -1.69
CA CYS A 38 -14.49 -7.91 -1.47
C CYS A 38 -15.55 -7.66 -2.55
N LYS A 39 -15.76 -6.40 -2.93
CA LYS A 39 -16.70 -6.07 -4.00
C LYS A 39 -16.29 -6.67 -5.33
N LEU A 40 -15.00 -6.60 -5.65
CA LEU A 40 -14.48 -7.15 -6.89
C LEU A 40 -14.62 -8.67 -6.94
N PHE A 41 -14.41 -9.37 -5.80
CA PHE A 41 -14.65 -10.81 -5.73
C PHE A 41 -16.11 -11.19 -6.01
N ARG A 42 -17.05 -10.37 -5.53
CA ARG A 42 -18.47 -10.65 -5.76
C ARG A 42 -18.90 -10.34 -7.19
N GLU A 43 -18.30 -9.33 -7.81
CA GLU A 43 -18.63 -8.91 -9.17
C GLU A 43 -17.35 -8.67 -9.98
N PRO A 44 -16.67 -9.78 -10.39
CA PRO A 44 -15.35 -9.66 -11.02
C PRO A 44 -15.36 -8.98 -12.38
N ASP A 45 -16.53 -8.88 -13.03
CA ASP A 45 -16.65 -8.25 -14.33
C ASP A 45 -17.02 -6.75 -14.26
N SER A 46 -17.18 -6.22 -13.06
CA SER A 46 -17.53 -4.81 -12.87
C SER A 46 -16.33 -3.90 -13.12
N ASN A 47 -16.41 -3.09 -14.17
CA ASN A 47 -15.38 -2.09 -14.46
C ASN A 47 -15.27 -1.04 -13.36
N GLU A 48 -16.41 -0.67 -12.76
CA GLU A 48 -16.45 0.29 -11.66
C GLU A 48 -15.71 -0.24 -10.43
N TYR A 49 -15.96 -1.49 -10.04
CA TYR A 49 -15.30 -2.09 -8.88
C TYR A 49 -13.81 -2.31 -9.14
N TYR A 50 -13.44 -2.67 -10.37
CA TYR A 50 -12.04 -2.81 -10.73
C TYR A 50 -11.31 -1.47 -10.60
N ARG A 51 -11.88 -0.39 -11.12
CA ARG A 51 -11.29 0.95 -11.02
C ARG A 51 -11.14 1.38 -9.57
N ASN A 52 -12.17 1.17 -8.77
CA ASN A 52 -12.13 1.49 -7.34
C ASN A 52 -11.02 0.71 -6.63
N TYR A 53 -10.85 -0.57 -6.95
CA TYR A 53 -9.79 -1.39 -6.40
C TYR A 53 -8.41 -0.80 -6.71
N ILE A 54 -8.17 -0.40 -7.96
CA ILE A 54 -6.89 0.21 -8.35
C ILE A 54 -6.66 1.53 -7.60
N GLU A 55 -7.68 2.37 -7.47
CA GLU A 55 -7.58 3.63 -6.74
C GLU A 55 -7.20 3.40 -5.28
N GLU A 56 -7.81 2.42 -4.64
CA GLU A 56 -7.52 2.09 -3.25
C GLU A 56 -6.11 1.51 -3.07
N LEU A 57 -5.62 0.74 -4.03
CA LEU A 57 -4.22 0.30 -4.02
C LEU A 57 -3.26 1.48 -4.05
N VAL A 58 -3.55 2.47 -4.91
CA VAL A 58 -2.72 3.68 -5.00
C VAL A 58 -2.76 4.45 -3.68
N ASP A 59 -3.94 4.58 -3.07
CA ASP A 59 -4.07 5.27 -1.78
C ASP A 59 -3.20 4.62 -0.71
N VAL A 60 -3.19 3.29 -0.65
CA VAL A 60 -2.36 2.56 0.31
C VAL A 60 -0.87 2.75 0.01
N ILE A 61 -0.48 2.73 -1.26
CA ILE A 61 0.92 2.99 -1.65
C ILE A 61 1.35 4.38 -1.20
N VAL A 62 0.51 5.39 -1.42
CA VAL A 62 0.81 6.77 -1.02
C VAL A 62 0.99 6.86 0.50
N MET A 63 0.06 6.30 1.26
CA MET A 63 0.13 6.30 2.72
C MET A 63 1.39 5.60 3.24
N ALA A 64 1.72 4.44 2.66
CA ALA A 64 2.92 3.69 3.03
C ALA A 64 4.18 4.51 2.74
N GLN A 65 4.23 5.16 1.58
CA GLN A 65 5.38 5.99 1.20
C GLN A 65 5.55 7.17 2.16
N GLU A 66 4.45 7.83 2.56
CA GLU A 66 4.50 8.92 3.52
C GLU A 66 5.12 8.47 4.84
N MET A 67 4.69 7.33 5.35
CA MET A 67 5.19 6.82 6.62
C MET A 67 6.66 6.38 6.54
N LEU A 68 7.07 5.78 5.42
CA LEU A 68 8.47 5.40 5.21
C LEU A 68 9.36 6.64 5.14
N LEU A 69 8.91 7.69 4.50
CA LEU A 69 9.64 8.96 4.46
C LEU A 69 9.75 9.58 5.86
N ASP A 70 8.67 9.59 6.60
CA ASP A 70 8.65 10.13 7.96
C ASP A 70 9.59 9.38 8.90
N GLU A 71 9.67 8.05 8.76
CA GLU A 71 10.57 7.21 9.53
C GLU A 71 12.01 7.20 8.98
N ASN A 72 12.26 7.97 7.93
CA ASN A 72 13.57 8.07 7.28
C ASN A 72 14.10 6.70 6.81
N ILE A 73 13.21 5.87 6.27
CA ILE A 73 13.56 4.58 5.69
C ILE A 73 13.81 4.77 4.20
N SER A 74 15.00 4.38 3.73
CA SER A 74 15.35 4.50 2.32
C SER A 74 14.66 3.44 1.46
N MET A 75 14.54 3.72 0.17
CA MET A 75 14.00 2.73 -0.76
C MET A 75 14.93 1.52 -0.91
N ASP A 76 16.23 1.70 -0.70
CA ASP A 76 17.17 0.57 -0.68
C ASP A 76 16.84 -0.38 0.48
N ASP A 77 16.54 0.18 1.65
CA ASP A 77 16.13 -0.63 2.80
C ASP A 77 14.81 -1.35 2.54
N VAL A 78 13.85 -0.66 1.94
CA VAL A 78 12.56 -1.24 1.58
C VAL A 78 12.74 -2.39 0.60
N ASN A 79 13.56 -2.18 -0.43
CA ASN A 79 13.84 -3.21 -1.43
C ASN A 79 14.54 -4.42 -0.82
N GLY A 80 15.46 -4.20 0.11
CA GLY A 80 16.13 -5.29 0.82
C GLY A 80 15.15 -6.14 1.62
N MET A 81 14.28 -5.49 2.39
CA MET A 81 13.27 -6.19 3.18
C MET A 81 12.25 -6.90 2.27
N ALA A 82 11.84 -6.25 1.19
CA ALA A 82 10.91 -6.85 0.23
C ALA A 82 11.50 -8.10 -0.40
N ARG A 83 12.78 -8.06 -0.77
CA ARG A 83 13.48 -9.22 -1.34
C ARG A 83 13.46 -10.40 -0.38
N GLU A 84 13.79 -10.17 0.89
CA GLU A 84 13.78 -11.24 1.90
C GLU A 84 12.40 -11.88 2.03
N LYS A 85 11.37 -11.05 2.08
CA LYS A 85 9.99 -11.53 2.20
C LYS A 85 9.55 -12.33 0.98
N LEU A 86 9.90 -11.85 -0.20
CA LEU A 86 9.54 -12.51 -1.46
C LEU A 86 10.25 -13.85 -1.61
N LEU A 87 11.56 -13.91 -1.26
CA LEU A 87 12.30 -15.16 -1.31
C LEU A 87 11.75 -16.17 -0.31
N ARG A 88 11.38 -15.72 0.89
CA ARG A 88 10.79 -16.58 1.90
C ARG A 88 9.45 -17.15 1.42
N ALA A 89 8.63 -16.33 0.78
CA ALA A 89 7.36 -16.78 0.22
C ALA A 89 7.56 -17.86 -0.83
N LEU A 90 8.60 -17.75 -1.66
CA LEU A 90 8.91 -18.75 -2.68
C LEU A 90 9.48 -20.04 -2.10
N GLU A 91 10.17 -19.98 -0.97
CA GLU A 91 10.80 -21.14 -0.31
C GLU A 91 9.84 -21.88 0.63
N ASP A 92 8.70 -21.30 0.93
CA ASP A 92 7.74 -21.88 1.88
C ASP A 92 6.90 -22.96 1.21
N ASP A 93 7.47 -24.19 1.14
CA ASP A 93 6.82 -25.34 0.50
C ASP A 93 5.55 -25.78 1.20
N GLY A 94 5.40 -25.49 2.49
CA GLY A 94 4.20 -25.83 3.24
C GLY A 94 3.10 -24.82 3.13
N HIS A 95 3.37 -23.70 2.48
CA HIS A 95 2.41 -22.62 2.38
C HIS A 95 1.40 -22.88 1.27
N VAL A 96 0.15 -22.99 1.64
CA VAL A 96 -0.94 -23.12 0.66
C VAL A 96 -1.63 -21.78 0.54
N CYS A 97 -1.54 -21.19 -0.64
CA CYS A 97 -2.24 -19.95 -0.92
C CYS A 97 -3.70 -20.28 -1.23
N THR A 98 -4.56 -20.20 -0.22
CA THR A 98 -5.97 -20.54 -0.37
C THR A 98 -6.81 -19.38 -0.87
N GLY A 99 -6.24 -18.21 -1.01
CA GLY A 99 -6.95 -17.03 -1.45
C GLY A 99 -6.94 -16.82 -2.96
N GLY A 100 -6.37 -17.77 -3.68
CA GLY A 100 -6.23 -17.69 -5.13
C GLY A 100 -7.55 -17.76 -5.85
#